data_4dbed930bd5ae43820d06d38ab001e88
#
_entry.id   4dbed930bd5ae43820d06d38ab001e88
#
_cell.length_a   1.000
_cell.length_b   1.000
_cell.length_c   1.000
_cell.angle_alpha   90.00
_cell.angle_beta   90.00
_cell.angle_gamma   90.00
#
_symmetry.space_group_name_H-M   'P 1'
#
loop_
_entity.id
_entity.type
_entity.pdbx_description
1 polymer ?
#
loop_
_entity_poly.entity_id
_entity_poly.type
_entity_poly.pdbx_seq_one_letter_code
_entity_poly.pdbx_strand_id
1 'polypeptide(L)'
;MPDQWWIRYDGGPKFSLRLGLTSFKHVGVFPEQAANWDYIFRQTSDVAAKTGSRPKVLNLFAYTGAASLAAKCAGADVTHLDSVRQVVTWAHENQDRSGLRDIRWVVEDAMKFAGREARRGNLYQGIILDPPAYGHGPDGEKWKLDECLFDMMKTVGKILAPENSFLVLNLYSNGFSAILGETVVRQALGLPADSSLESGELVLRDRFGKNLPLSIFVRLKR
;
A
#
# COMPACT_ATOMS: atom_id res chain seq x y z
N MET A 1 27.04 13.25 -9.11
CA MET A 1 26.15 12.31 -8.42
C MET A 1 25.54 11.44 -9.51
N PRO A 2 25.47 10.12 -9.40
CA PRO A 2 24.83 9.31 -10.42
C PRO A 2 23.33 9.63 -10.50
N ASP A 3 22.75 9.52 -11.70
CA ASP A 3 21.30 9.77 -11.91
C ASP A 3 20.44 8.71 -11.25
N GLN A 4 21.00 7.53 -10.96
CA GLN A 4 20.33 6.41 -10.31
C GLN A 4 21.29 5.71 -9.36
N TRP A 5 20.76 5.23 -8.22
CA TRP A 5 21.48 4.43 -7.24
C TRP A 5 20.55 3.45 -6.52
N TRP A 6 21.12 2.54 -5.76
CA TRP A 6 20.36 1.54 -5.01
C TRP A 6 20.50 1.78 -3.52
N ILE A 7 19.40 1.58 -2.81
CA ILE A 7 19.40 1.45 -1.36
C ILE A 7 18.89 0.08 -0.98
N ARG A 8 19.24 -0.37 0.20
CA ARG A 8 18.74 -1.61 0.79
C ARG A 8 17.94 -1.29 2.04
N TYR A 9 16.79 -1.90 2.17
CA TYR A 9 16.00 -1.94 3.39
C TYR A 9 16.29 -3.24 4.11
N ASP A 10 16.73 -3.16 5.37
CA ASP A 10 17.09 -4.28 6.24
C ASP A 10 16.25 -4.28 7.54
N GLY A 11 14.97 -3.90 7.47
CA GLY A 11 13.99 -4.02 8.54
C GLY A 11 13.50 -5.45 8.72
N GLY A 12 12.22 -5.65 9.08
CA GLY A 12 11.61 -6.97 9.09
C GLY A 12 11.72 -7.66 7.71
N PRO A 13 11.21 -7.07 6.62
CA PRO A 13 11.49 -7.52 5.26
C PRO A 13 12.88 -7.02 4.80
N LYS A 14 13.49 -7.77 3.86
CA LYS A 14 14.78 -7.39 3.25
C LYS A 14 14.64 -7.27 1.75
N PHE A 15 14.79 -6.05 1.24
CA PHE A 15 14.70 -5.79 -0.21
C PHE A 15 15.53 -4.57 -0.61
N SER A 16 15.70 -4.39 -1.92
CA SER A 16 16.44 -3.27 -2.50
C SER A 16 15.49 -2.37 -3.30
N LEU A 17 15.74 -1.07 -3.26
CA LEU A 17 15.01 -0.08 -4.03
C LEU A 17 15.97 0.72 -4.88
N ARG A 18 15.66 0.89 -6.15
CA ARG A 18 16.31 1.84 -7.02
C ARG A 18 15.80 3.25 -6.70
N LEU A 19 16.70 4.17 -6.55
CA LEU A 19 16.41 5.59 -6.46
C LEU A 19 16.86 6.27 -7.75
N GLY A 20 16.15 7.31 -8.13
CA GLY A 20 16.50 8.09 -9.32
C GLY A 20 15.89 9.49 -9.27
N LEU A 21 16.59 10.43 -9.85
CA LEU A 21 16.08 11.80 -10.00
C LEU A 21 15.01 11.79 -11.11
N THR A 22 13.79 12.18 -10.77
CA THR A 22 12.69 12.28 -11.72
C THR A 22 12.28 13.74 -11.92
N SER A 23 11.67 14.05 -13.06
CA SER A 23 11.11 15.39 -13.34
C SER A 23 10.01 15.79 -12.35
N PHE A 24 9.37 14.82 -11.69
CA PHE A 24 8.33 15.04 -10.68
C PHE A 24 8.86 15.23 -9.25
N LYS A 25 10.18 15.39 -9.08
CA LYS A 25 10.85 15.56 -7.77
C LYS A 25 10.69 14.36 -6.82
N HIS A 26 10.12 13.27 -7.24
CA HIS A 26 10.07 12.02 -6.48
C HIS A 26 11.32 11.18 -6.80
N VAL A 27 11.91 10.59 -5.77
CA VAL A 27 13.17 9.84 -5.91
C VAL A 27 12.99 8.32 -5.92
N GLY A 28 11.76 7.83 -5.90
CA GLY A 28 11.46 6.39 -5.94
C GLY A 28 11.23 5.74 -4.57
N VAL A 29 11.24 6.51 -3.49
CA VAL A 29 10.97 6.01 -2.13
C VAL A 29 10.32 7.10 -1.27
N PHE A 30 9.48 6.64 -0.36
CA PHE A 30 8.90 7.42 0.73
C PHE A 30 9.34 6.76 2.03
N PRO A 31 10.43 7.24 2.66
CA PRO A 31 11.08 6.52 3.74
C PRO A 31 10.25 6.42 5.02
N GLU A 32 9.29 7.32 5.24
CA GLU A 32 8.32 7.24 6.34
C GLU A 32 7.44 6.00 6.27
N GLN A 33 7.26 5.42 5.07
CA GLN A 33 6.52 4.19 4.86
C GLN A 33 7.20 2.93 5.44
N ALA A 34 8.43 3.04 5.92
CA ALA A 34 9.16 1.92 6.51
C ALA A 34 8.37 1.23 7.63
N ALA A 35 7.67 2.02 8.46
CA ALA A 35 6.80 1.48 9.51
C ALA A 35 5.61 0.67 8.96
N ASN A 36 5.07 1.05 7.79
CA ASN A 36 4.06 0.28 7.08
C ASN A 36 4.65 -0.98 6.44
N TRP A 37 5.87 -0.94 5.88
CA TRP A 37 6.50 -2.13 5.31
C TRP A 37 6.72 -3.21 6.37
N ASP A 38 7.21 -2.84 7.56
CA ASP A 38 7.36 -3.76 8.69
C ASP A 38 6.02 -4.31 9.18
N TYR A 39 5.00 -3.47 9.25
CA TYR A 39 3.65 -3.90 9.60
C TYR A 39 3.09 -4.90 8.59
N ILE A 40 3.16 -4.60 7.29
CA ILE A 40 2.70 -5.46 6.20
C ILE A 40 3.41 -6.82 6.26
N PHE A 41 4.73 -6.83 6.42
CA PHE A 41 5.50 -8.06 6.54
C PHE A 41 5.03 -8.92 7.71
N ARG A 42 4.89 -8.32 8.91
CA ARG A 42 4.42 -9.03 10.11
C ARG A 42 3.01 -9.57 9.94
N GLN A 43 2.05 -8.73 9.48
CA GLN A 43 0.66 -9.18 9.31
C GLN A 43 0.54 -10.28 8.25
N THR A 44 1.28 -10.18 7.15
CA THR A 44 1.32 -11.22 6.13
C THR A 44 1.86 -12.54 6.70
N SER A 45 2.95 -12.49 7.46
CA SER A 45 3.51 -13.66 8.14
C SER A 45 2.55 -14.28 9.17
N ASP A 46 1.89 -13.43 9.97
CA ASP A 46 0.89 -13.86 10.96
C ASP A 46 -0.28 -14.59 10.29
N VAL A 47 -0.80 -14.03 9.19
CA VAL A 47 -1.91 -14.64 8.43
C VAL A 47 -1.47 -15.98 7.83
N ALA A 48 -0.28 -16.04 7.22
CA ALA A 48 0.26 -17.28 6.68
C ALA A 48 0.39 -18.37 7.76
N ALA A 49 0.92 -18.00 8.94
CA ALA A 49 1.08 -18.93 10.06
C ALA A 49 -0.26 -19.44 10.61
N LYS A 50 -1.28 -18.56 10.70
CA LYS A 50 -2.62 -18.92 11.19
C LYS A 50 -3.41 -19.79 10.22
N THR A 51 -3.29 -19.51 8.91
CA THR A 51 -4.11 -20.18 7.90
C THR A 51 -3.43 -21.38 7.25
N GLY A 52 -2.12 -21.53 7.42
CA GLY A 52 -1.32 -22.53 6.72
C GLY A 52 -1.27 -22.34 5.20
N SER A 53 -1.65 -21.18 4.69
CA SER A 53 -1.74 -20.89 3.27
C SER A 53 -1.05 -19.57 2.92
N ARG A 54 -0.75 -19.39 1.63
CA ARG A 54 -0.19 -18.12 1.14
C ARG A 54 -1.27 -17.04 1.13
N PRO A 55 -1.11 -15.93 1.88
CA PRO A 55 -2.04 -14.82 1.83
C PRO A 55 -2.03 -14.14 0.46
N LYS A 56 -3.21 -13.83 -0.07
CA LYS A 56 -3.34 -12.96 -1.24
C LYS A 56 -3.28 -11.51 -0.77
N VAL A 57 -2.33 -10.75 -1.30
CA VAL A 57 -2.15 -9.34 -0.95
C VAL A 57 -2.30 -8.48 -2.19
N LEU A 58 -3.21 -7.50 -2.12
CA LEU A 58 -3.44 -6.50 -3.16
C LEU A 58 -2.86 -5.17 -2.72
N ASN A 59 -1.95 -4.62 -3.52
CA ASN A 59 -1.39 -3.28 -3.32
C ASN A 59 -1.90 -2.37 -4.44
N LEU A 60 -2.69 -1.37 -4.09
CA LEU A 60 -3.30 -0.38 -4.96
C LEU A 60 -2.56 0.96 -4.84
N PHE A 61 -2.38 1.67 -5.95
CA PHE A 61 -1.54 2.87 -6.05
C PHE A 61 -0.11 2.55 -5.58
N ALA A 62 0.41 1.45 -6.09
CA ALA A 62 1.51 0.73 -5.47
C ALA A 62 2.90 1.33 -5.76
N TYR A 63 2.99 2.34 -6.63
CA TYR A 63 4.19 3.10 -6.97
C TYR A 63 5.38 2.18 -7.31
N THR A 64 6.57 2.41 -6.73
CA THR A 64 7.80 1.62 -6.97
C THR A 64 7.85 0.29 -6.21
N GLY A 65 6.78 -0.08 -5.48
CA GLY A 65 6.52 -1.42 -5.01
C GLY A 65 7.09 -1.80 -3.65
N ALA A 66 7.62 -0.89 -2.84
CA ALA A 66 8.20 -1.26 -1.53
C ALA A 66 7.23 -2.06 -0.65
N ALA A 67 5.95 -1.67 -0.57
CA ALA A 67 4.93 -2.40 0.18
C ALA A 67 4.62 -3.79 -0.42
N SER A 68 4.63 -3.90 -1.77
CA SER A 68 4.50 -5.18 -2.47
C SER A 68 5.67 -6.12 -2.17
N LEU A 69 6.91 -5.59 -2.15
CA LEU A 69 8.10 -6.36 -1.81
C LEU A 69 8.07 -6.83 -0.35
N ALA A 70 7.60 -5.97 0.57
CA ALA A 70 7.44 -6.33 1.98
C ALA A 70 6.47 -7.51 2.16
N ALA A 71 5.30 -7.49 1.50
CA ALA A 71 4.36 -8.60 1.51
C ALA A 71 4.96 -9.86 0.85
N LYS A 72 5.70 -9.68 -0.25
CA LYS A 72 6.34 -10.81 -0.96
C LYS A 72 7.45 -11.47 -0.14
N CYS A 73 8.23 -10.69 0.61
CA CYS A 73 9.22 -11.22 1.57
C CYS A 73 8.58 -12.13 2.63
N ALA A 74 7.32 -11.90 2.99
CA ALA A 74 6.55 -12.74 3.89
C ALA A 74 5.86 -13.94 3.20
N GLY A 75 6.14 -14.17 1.90
CA GLY A 75 5.62 -15.32 1.15
C GLY A 75 4.24 -15.15 0.52
N ALA A 76 3.69 -13.93 0.46
CA ALA A 76 2.36 -13.68 -0.12
C ALA A 76 2.30 -13.92 -1.63
N ASP A 77 1.10 -14.21 -2.12
CA ASP A 77 0.72 -14.04 -3.52
C ASP A 77 0.30 -12.56 -3.72
N VAL A 78 1.19 -11.78 -4.31
CA VAL A 78 1.06 -10.33 -4.39
C VAL A 78 0.53 -9.91 -5.76
N THR A 79 -0.50 -9.06 -5.77
CA THR A 79 -0.92 -8.28 -6.92
C THR A 79 -0.54 -6.82 -6.68
N HIS A 80 0.33 -6.30 -7.54
CA HIS A 80 0.78 -4.91 -7.56
C HIS A 80 0.07 -4.17 -8.66
N LEU A 81 -0.62 -3.09 -8.32
CA LEU A 81 -1.38 -2.28 -9.27
C LEU A 81 -1.02 -0.80 -9.16
N ASP A 82 -0.67 -0.24 -10.29
CA ASP A 82 -0.52 1.21 -10.47
C ASP A 82 -1.01 1.61 -11.88
N SER A 83 -1.47 2.84 -12.03
CA SER A 83 -1.92 3.36 -13.34
C SER A 83 -0.77 3.75 -14.26
N VAL A 84 0.44 3.98 -13.71
CA VAL A 84 1.60 4.49 -14.43
C VAL A 84 2.55 3.35 -14.78
N ARG A 85 2.58 2.96 -16.06
CA ARG A 85 3.44 1.86 -16.56
C ARG A 85 4.91 2.00 -16.16
N GLN A 86 5.46 3.21 -16.19
CA GLN A 86 6.87 3.44 -15.86
C GLN A 86 7.20 3.08 -14.42
N VAL A 87 6.31 3.39 -13.46
CA VAL A 87 6.56 3.02 -12.05
C VAL A 87 6.37 1.54 -11.81
N VAL A 88 5.45 0.87 -12.54
CA VAL A 88 5.31 -0.59 -12.51
C VAL A 88 6.57 -1.28 -13.04
N THR A 89 7.16 -0.76 -14.13
CA THR A 89 8.46 -1.26 -14.62
C THR A 89 9.56 -1.08 -13.58
N TRP A 90 9.60 0.08 -12.93
CA TRP A 90 10.54 0.35 -11.86
C TRP A 90 10.36 -0.60 -10.66
N ALA A 91 9.11 -0.87 -10.29
CA ALA A 91 8.80 -1.84 -9.22
C ALA A 91 9.27 -3.26 -9.57
N HIS A 92 9.16 -3.66 -10.84
CA HIS A 92 9.67 -4.94 -11.33
C HIS A 92 11.20 -5.03 -11.22
N GLU A 93 11.93 -3.96 -11.57
CA GLU A 93 13.38 -3.89 -11.37
C GLU A 93 13.77 -4.03 -9.88
N ASN A 94 12.99 -3.43 -8.99
CA ASN A 94 13.18 -3.56 -7.55
C ASN A 94 12.96 -5.00 -7.07
N GLN A 95 11.95 -5.69 -7.62
CA GLN A 95 11.73 -7.12 -7.36
C GLN A 95 12.95 -7.96 -7.76
N ASP A 96 13.43 -7.78 -8.98
CA ASP A 96 14.55 -8.56 -9.52
C ASP A 96 15.83 -8.34 -8.69
N ARG A 97 16.12 -7.08 -8.36
CA ARG A 97 17.27 -6.72 -7.53
C ARG A 97 17.18 -7.28 -6.12
N SER A 98 15.97 -7.48 -5.62
CA SER A 98 15.70 -8.07 -4.30
C SER A 98 15.76 -9.61 -4.30
N GLY A 99 15.95 -10.25 -5.45
CA GLY A 99 15.91 -11.70 -5.58
C GLY A 99 14.51 -12.30 -5.37
N LEU A 100 13.47 -11.47 -5.43
CA LEU A 100 12.09 -11.91 -5.31
C LEU A 100 11.51 -12.24 -6.69
N ARG A 101 10.40 -13.01 -6.74
CA ARG A 101 9.75 -13.45 -7.97
C ARG A 101 8.25 -13.54 -7.78
N ASP A 102 7.53 -13.69 -8.90
CA ASP A 102 6.09 -14.03 -8.90
C ASP A 102 5.20 -12.98 -8.23
N ILE A 103 5.44 -11.69 -8.50
CA ILE A 103 4.48 -10.61 -8.25
C ILE A 103 3.66 -10.42 -9.52
N ARG A 104 2.32 -10.39 -9.39
CA ARG A 104 1.42 -10.05 -10.50
C ARG A 104 1.40 -8.54 -10.71
N TRP A 105 1.94 -8.09 -11.83
CA TRP A 105 2.01 -6.70 -12.23
C TRP A 105 0.78 -6.29 -13.03
N VAL A 106 0.12 -5.20 -12.64
CA VAL A 106 -1.09 -4.69 -13.30
C VAL A 106 -0.95 -3.19 -13.53
N VAL A 107 -1.16 -2.75 -14.78
CA VAL A 107 -1.25 -1.33 -15.14
C VAL A 107 -2.71 -1.04 -15.46
N GLU A 108 -3.43 -0.48 -14.49
CA GLU A 108 -4.87 -0.24 -14.59
C GLU A 108 -5.33 0.79 -13.57
N ASP A 109 -6.53 1.36 -13.77
CA ASP A 109 -7.22 2.16 -12.77
C ASP A 109 -7.63 1.33 -11.55
N ALA A 110 -7.35 1.84 -10.35
CA ALA A 110 -7.58 1.10 -9.11
C ALA A 110 -9.07 0.86 -8.81
N MET A 111 -9.96 1.82 -9.12
CA MET A 111 -11.40 1.68 -8.93
C MET A 111 -11.98 0.63 -9.88
N LYS A 112 -11.58 0.67 -11.17
CA LYS A 112 -11.99 -0.34 -12.16
C LYS A 112 -11.57 -1.74 -11.75
N PHE A 113 -10.31 -1.89 -11.34
CA PHE A 113 -9.76 -3.17 -10.89
C PHE A 113 -10.51 -3.69 -9.67
N ALA A 114 -10.57 -2.91 -8.58
CA ALA A 114 -11.24 -3.31 -7.35
C ALA A 114 -12.73 -3.64 -7.57
N GLY A 115 -13.43 -2.85 -8.39
CA GLY A 115 -14.82 -3.11 -8.77
C GLY A 115 -14.98 -4.41 -9.57
N ARG A 116 -14.03 -4.76 -10.42
CA ARG A 116 -14.02 -6.03 -11.15
C ARG A 116 -13.76 -7.22 -10.21
N GLU A 117 -12.83 -7.10 -9.29
CA GLU A 117 -12.55 -8.13 -8.29
C GLU A 117 -13.75 -8.36 -7.36
N ALA A 118 -14.45 -7.29 -6.96
CA ALA A 118 -15.69 -7.39 -6.18
C ALA A 118 -16.79 -8.15 -6.94
N ARG A 119 -16.99 -7.87 -8.25
CA ARG A 119 -17.98 -8.61 -9.07
C ARG A 119 -17.62 -10.09 -9.26
N ARG A 120 -16.33 -10.44 -9.20
CA ARG A 120 -15.82 -11.81 -9.30
C ARG A 120 -15.87 -12.57 -7.97
N GLY A 121 -16.15 -11.88 -6.86
CA GLY A 121 -16.09 -12.47 -5.53
C GLY A 121 -14.68 -12.82 -5.06
N ASN A 122 -13.65 -12.21 -5.64
CA ASN A 122 -12.28 -12.43 -5.21
C ASN A 122 -12.03 -11.76 -3.86
N LEU A 123 -11.37 -12.50 -2.96
CA LEU A 123 -11.01 -11.99 -1.62
C LEU A 123 -9.50 -11.95 -1.45
N TYR A 124 -9.04 -10.94 -0.69
CA TYR A 124 -7.65 -10.70 -0.33
C TYR A 124 -7.49 -10.65 1.19
N GLN A 125 -6.47 -11.31 1.72
CA GLN A 125 -6.13 -11.27 3.14
C GLN A 125 -5.38 -10.00 3.51
N GLY A 126 -4.70 -9.37 2.56
CA GLY A 126 -4.07 -8.07 2.76
C GLY A 126 -4.47 -7.10 1.66
N ILE A 127 -4.89 -5.88 2.04
CA ILE A 127 -5.11 -4.80 1.08
C ILE A 127 -4.36 -3.57 1.55
N ILE A 128 -3.58 -2.99 0.64
CA ILE A 128 -2.76 -1.81 0.88
C ILE A 128 -3.19 -0.74 -0.10
N LEU A 129 -3.39 0.48 0.39
CA LEU A 129 -3.76 1.65 -0.41
C LEU A 129 -2.87 2.84 -0.04
N ASP A 130 -2.30 3.47 -1.04
CA ASP A 130 -1.53 4.72 -0.91
C ASP A 130 -1.96 5.72 -2.00
N PRO A 131 -3.26 6.12 -2.00
CA PRO A 131 -3.81 6.92 -3.08
C PRO A 131 -3.24 8.34 -3.10
N PRO A 132 -2.93 8.87 -4.31
CA PRO A 132 -2.51 10.26 -4.45
C PRO A 132 -3.70 11.22 -4.24
N ALA A 133 -3.40 12.50 -3.98
CA ALA A 133 -4.42 13.55 -3.93
C ALA A 133 -5.15 13.67 -5.28
N TYR A 134 -4.40 13.57 -6.39
CA TYR A 134 -4.88 13.61 -7.77
C TYR A 134 -4.17 12.57 -8.61
N GLY A 135 -4.86 12.00 -9.58
CA GLY A 135 -4.28 11.07 -10.53
C GLY A 135 -5.16 10.86 -11.75
N HIS A 136 -4.60 10.15 -12.71
CA HIS A 136 -5.33 9.67 -13.88
C HIS A 136 -5.05 8.18 -14.06
N GLY A 137 -6.09 7.44 -14.40
CA GLY A 137 -5.96 6.09 -14.88
C GLY A 137 -5.36 6.06 -16.30
N PRO A 138 -4.95 4.88 -16.78
CA PRO A 138 -4.30 4.73 -18.08
C PRO A 138 -5.20 5.10 -19.27
N ASP A 139 -6.52 5.06 -19.10
CA ASP A 139 -7.51 5.41 -20.12
C ASP A 139 -8.15 6.80 -19.87
N GLY A 140 -7.56 7.63 -18.99
CA GLY A 140 -8.00 8.98 -18.69
C GLY A 140 -9.00 9.08 -17.54
N GLU A 141 -9.21 8.02 -16.76
CA GLU A 141 -10.01 8.06 -15.55
C GLU A 141 -9.45 9.14 -14.60
N LYS A 142 -10.34 9.86 -13.98
CA LYS A 142 -9.97 10.92 -13.03
C LYS A 142 -10.06 10.38 -11.61
N TRP A 143 -9.00 10.54 -10.87
CA TRP A 143 -8.94 10.30 -9.44
C TRP A 143 -8.79 11.62 -8.69
N LYS A 144 -9.67 11.86 -7.74
CA LYS A 144 -9.53 12.90 -6.71
C LYS A 144 -9.82 12.27 -5.36
N LEU A 145 -8.89 12.42 -4.43
CA LEU A 145 -8.94 11.73 -3.15
C LEU A 145 -10.20 12.04 -2.35
N ASP A 146 -10.58 13.31 -2.25
CA ASP A 146 -11.75 13.82 -1.53
C ASP A 146 -13.09 13.34 -2.12
N GLU A 147 -13.14 13.12 -3.43
CA GLU A 147 -14.34 12.65 -4.13
C GLU A 147 -14.45 11.11 -4.17
N CYS A 148 -13.31 10.41 -4.27
CA CYS A 148 -13.28 8.98 -4.60
C CYS A 148 -12.97 8.05 -3.42
N LEU A 149 -12.35 8.56 -2.34
CA LEU A 149 -11.83 7.73 -1.26
C LEU A 149 -12.91 6.86 -0.60
N PHE A 150 -14.06 7.44 -0.29
CA PHE A 150 -15.12 6.74 0.41
C PHE A 150 -15.67 5.56 -0.41
N ASP A 151 -15.92 5.76 -1.70
CA ASP A 151 -16.41 4.69 -2.59
C ASP A 151 -15.34 3.64 -2.88
N MET A 152 -14.05 4.05 -2.94
CA MET A 152 -12.94 3.11 -2.99
C MET A 152 -12.93 2.23 -1.75
N MET A 153 -13.05 2.80 -0.56
CA MET A 153 -13.06 2.05 0.69
C MET A 153 -14.26 1.11 0.80
N LYS A 154 -15.45 1.52 0.34
CA LYS A 154 -16.61 0.61 0.23
C LYS A 154 -16.33 -0.59 -0.69
N THR A 155 -15.66 -0.33 -1.81
CA THR A 155 -15.31 -1.38 -2.77
C THR A 155 -14.26 -2.32 -2.18
N VAL A 156 -13.26 -1.77 -1.51
CA VAL A 156 -12.25 -2.52 -0.76
C VAL A 156 -12.86 -3.39 0.32
N GLY A 157 -13.86 -2.89 1.06
CA GLY A 157 -14.59 -3.67 2.06
C GLY A 157 -15.25 -4.93 1.51
N LYS A 158 -15.63 -4.95 0.22
CA LYS A 158 -16.22 -6.12 -0.44
C LYS A 158 -15.19 -7.19 -0.85
N ILE A 159 -13.93 -6.82 -0.98
CA ILE A 159 -12.85 -7.72 -1.41
C ILE A 159 -11.83 -8.02 -0.31
N LEU A 160 -11.95 -7.38 0.85
CA LEU A 160 -11.19 -7.73 2.05
C LEU A 160 -11.79 -8.98 2.69
N ALA A 161 -10.98 -10.00 2.93
CA ALA A 161 -11.44 -11.23 3.59
C ALA A 161 -12.03 -10.92 4.97
N PRO A 162 -13.14 -11.62 5.36
CA PRO A 162 -13.83 -11.31 6.61
C PRO A 162 -13.02 -11.65 7.86
N GLU A 163 -12.10 -12.60 7.75
CA GLU A 163 -11.26 -13.09 8.84
C GLU A 163 -9.81 -13.24 8.39
N ASN A 164 -8.88 -13.25 9.35
CA ASN A 164 -7.46 -13.41 9.10
C ASN A 164 -6.99 -12.46 7.98
N SER A 165 -7.34 -11.19 8.12
CA SER A 165 -7.05 -10.19 7.13
C SER A 165 -6.57 -8.88 7.73
N PHE A 166 -5.94 -8.06 6.91
CA PHE A 166 -5.50 -6.73 7.30
C PHE A 166 -5.68 -5.71 6.16
N LEU A 167 -5.83 -4.47 6.55
CA LEU A 167 -5.88 -3.31 5.66
C LEU A 167 -4.83 -2.29 6.11
N VAL A 168 -4.17 -1.66 5.16
CA VAL A 168 -3.33 -0.48 5.37
C VAL A 168 -3.80 0.61 4.40
N LEU A 169 -4.30 1.70 4.95
CA LEU A 169 -4.57 2.93 4.21
C LEU A 169 -3.55 3.97 4.63
N ASN A 170 -2.81 4.51 3.68
CA ASN A 170 -1.94 5.67 3.86
C ASN A 170 -2.54 6.87 3.13
N LEU A 171 -2.49 8.05 3.76
CA LEU A 171 -2.97 9.30 3.15
C LEU A 171 -1.95 10.40 3.39
N TYR A 172 -1.54 11.07 2.32
CA TYR A 172 -0.76 12.29 2.43
C TYR A 172 -1.64 13.43 2.90
N SER A 173 -1.19 14.18 3.89
CA SER A 173 -1.97 15.10 4.70
C SER A 173 -2.30 16.43 4.01
N ASN A 174 -3.04 16.42 2.92
CA ASN A 174 -3.66 17.63 2.40
C ASN A 174 -5.04 17.85 3.07
N GLY A 175 -5.04 18.11 4.39
CA GLY A 175 -6.27 18.31 5.15
C GLY A 175 -6.91 17.06 5.76
N PHE A 176 -6.30 15.89 5.62
CA PHE A 176 -6.75 14.67 6.30
C PHE A 176 -6.02 14.51 7.65
N SER A 177 -6.77 14.36 8.72
CA SER A 177 -6.25 13.90 10.00
C SER A 177 -6.37 12.37 10.11
N ALA A 178 -5.59 11.76 11.00
CA ALA A 178 -5.71 10.33 11.28
C ALA A 178 -7.14 9.94 11.74
N ILE A 179 -7.79 10.80 12.54
CA ILE A 179 -9.18 10.61 13.00
C ILE A 179 -10.16 10.61 11.81
N LEU A 180 -9.98 11.53 10.84
CA LEU A 180 -10.83 11.55 9.65
C LEU A 180 -10.61 10.27 8.81
N GLY A 181 -9.37 9.87 8.61
CA GLY A 181 -9.04 8.62 7.91
C GLY A 181 -9.67 7.40 8.59
N GLU A 182 -9.60 7.31 9.92
CA GLU A 182 -10.25 6.25 10.70
C GLU A 182 -11.77 6.27 10.53
N THR A 183 -12.39 7.45 10.59
CA THR A 183 -13.85 7.63 10.39
C THR A 183 -14.27 7.12 9.02
N VAL A 184 -13.53 7.47 7.97
CA VAL A 184 -13.80 6.99 6.60
C VAL A 184 -13.73 5.47 6.53
N VAL A 185 -12.68 4.85 7.08
CA VAL A 185 -12.54 3.38 7.09
C VAL A 185 -13.68 2.72 7.85
N ARG A 186 -14.01 3.20 9.06
CA ARG A 186 -15.10 2.65 9.88
C ARG A 186 -16.44 2.69 9.15
N GLN A 187 -16.80 3.84 8.61
CA GLN A 187 -18.07 4.03 7.92
C GLN A 187 -18.15 3.25 6.61
N ALA A 188 -17.11 3.33 5.79
CA ALA A 188 -17.10 2.68 4.47
C ALA A 188 -17.13 1.15 4.56
N LEU A 189 -16.47 0.56 5.58
CA LEU A 189 -16.45 -0.88 5.79
C LEU A 189 -17.59 -1.38 6.72
N GLY A 190 -18.39 -0.48 7.26
CA GLY A 190 -19.46 -0.86 8.21
C GLY A 190 -18.93 -1.54 9.46
N LEU A 191 -17.81 -1.05 10.02
CA LEU A 191 -17.16 -1.70 11.14
C LEU A 191 -17.92 -1.47 12.45
N PRO A 192 -18.06 -2.49 13.31
CA PRO A 192 -18.51 -2.32 14.69
C PRO A 192 -17.64 -1.32 15.46
N ALA A 193 -18.20 -0.68 16.48
CA ALA A 193 -17.51 0.35 17.28
C ALA A 193 -16.27 -0.18 18.01
N ASP A 194 -16.30 -1.46 18.39
CA ASP A 194 -15.23 -2.19 19.07
C ASP A 194 -14.15 -2.77 18.16
N SER A 195 -14.29 -2.59 16.82
CA SER A 195 -13.28 -3.03 15.88
C SER A 195 -11.94 -2.37 16.16
N SER A 196 -10.89 -3.19 16.20
CA SER A 196 -9.52 -2.72 16.44
C SER A 196 -8.96 -2.04 15.19
N LEU A 197 -8.86 -0.71 15.25
CA LEU A 197 -8.11 0.09 14.27
C LEU A 197 -6.94 0.76 14.98
N GLU A 198 -5.81 0.81 14.28
CA GLU A 198 -4.66 1.62 14.63
C GLU A 198 -4.59 2.78 13.62
N SER A 199 -4.55 4.01 14.11
CA SER A 199 -4.39 5.19 13.27
C SER A 199 -3.38 6.15 13.88
N GLY A 200 -2.71 6.92 13.05
CA GLY A 200 -1.69 7.86 13.49
C GLY A 200 -0.95 8.51 12.35
N GLU A 201 0.17 9.13 12.68
CA GLU A 201 1.05 9.78 11.71
C GLU A 201 2.30 8.95 11.44
N LEU A 202 2.71 8.87 10.18
CA LEU A 202 4.02 8.39 9.78
C LEU A 202 5.00 9.55 9.85
N VAL A 203 6.06 9.34 10.61
CA VAL A 203 7.05 10.38 10.88
C VAL A 203 8.45 9.93 10.49
N LEU A 204 9.26 10.87 10.04
CA LEU A 204 10.71 10.70 10.00
C LEU A 204 11.32 11.41 11.21
N ARG A 205 12.17 10.67 11.92
CA ARG A 205 12.91 11.22 13.04
C ARG A 205 14.27 11.75 12.57
N ASP A 206 14.54 13.01 12.83
CA ASP A 206 15.85 13.58 12.52
C ASP A 206 16.92 13.10 13.51
N ARG A 207 18.19 13.43 13.21
CA ARG A 207 19.32 13.07 14.08
C ARG A 207 19.32 13.77 15.46
N PHE A 208 18.47 14.78 15.65
CA PHE A 208 18.30 15.50 16.93
C PHE A 208 17.08 14.99 17.72
N GLY A 209 16.39 13.97 17.20
CA GLY A 209 15.25 13.36 17.85
C GLY A 209 13.90 14.04 17.60
N LYS A 210 13.84 15.02 16.69
CA LYS A 210 12.58 15.65 16.28
C LYS A 210 11.86 14.83 15.25
N ASN A 211 10.55 14.73 15.37
CA ASN A 211 9.69 14.06 14.41
C ASN A 211 9.20 15.04 13.35
N LEU A 212 9.34 14.64 12.09
CA LEU A 212 8.75 15.31 10.93
C LEU A 212 7.56 14.46 10.47
N PRO A 213 6.31 14.89 10.67
CA PRO A 213 5.13 14.18 10.17
C PRO A 213 5.05 14.37 8.65
N LEU A 214 4.80 13.27 7.92
CA LEU A 214 4.77 13.26 6.46
C LEU A 214 3.46 12.73 5.90
N SER A 215 2.86 11.75 6.55
CA SER A 215 1.57 11.18 6.14
C SER A 215 0.83 10.61 7.34
N ILE A 216 -0.43 10.25 7.14
CA ILE A 216 -1.23 9.52 8.13
C ILE A 216 -1.45 8.09 7.68
N PHE A 217 -1.69 7.19 8.62
CA PHE A 217 -2.08 5.82 8.34
C PHE A 217 -3.32 5.40 9.12
N VAL A 218 -4.05 4.46 8.54
CA VAL A 218 -5.09 3.70 9.24
C VAL A 218 -4.85 2.21 8.94
N ARG A 219 -4.80 1.40 9.97
CA ARG A 219 -4.59 -0.05 9.89
C ARG A 219 -5.73 -0.79 10.56
N LEU A 220 -6.31 -1.75 9.86
CA LEU A 220 -7.31 -2.67 10.38
C LEU A 220 -6.71 -4.07 10.41
N LYS A 221 -7.02 -4.83 11.46
CA LYS A 221 -6.71 -6.26 11.60
C LYS A 221 -7.99 -7.01 11.99
N ARG A 222 -8.23 -8.13 11.31
CA ARG A 222 -9.34 -9.06 11.57
C ARG A 222 -8.86 -10.47 11.86
#